data_af63bc30dd48c49fa31ff8939ea1a835
#
_entry.id   af63bc30dd48c49fa31ff8939ea1a835
#
_cell.length_a   1.000
_cell.length_b   1.000
_cell.length_c   1.000
_cell.angle_alpha   90.00
_cell.angle_beta   90.00
_cell.angle_gamma   90.00
#
_symmetry.space_group_name_H-M   'P 1'
#
loop_
_entity.id
_entity.type
_entity.pdbx_description
1 polymer ?
#
loop_
_entity_poly.entity_id
_entity_poly.type
_entity_poly.pdbx_seq_one_letter_code
_entity_poly.pdbx_strand_id
1 'polypeptide(L)'
;MTMQKLSYALLLAAVATPYAQAESWYGSAKLNSARQNLSSSLLTSPRVTHRVEAPDSSKTFTGSFAVGYAFADGWRLEGEYTMPSHSTFKSHWAPFNANVNSLRTDSQRLMLNGYKNIPINEWLSFYGMAGVGVAQVDAEGYQTNDTRRFASNRQYNFAYSVGLGLEAKVSETLTLGTGWRYVDMGGIETGYNTFANRINARDEQLKGKLKEQNVFLEARVAF
;
A
#
# COMPACT_ATOMS: atom_id res chain seq x y z
N MET A 1 10.44 -44.72 24.21
CA MET A 1 9.12 -44.05 24.34
C MET A 1 9.06 -42.92 23.31
N THR A 2 8.50 -43.21 22.14
CA THR A 2 8.53 -42.41 20.94
C THR A 2 7.26 -41.54 20.92
N MET A 3 7.43 -40.21 21.04
CA MET A 3 6.34 -39.27 20.84
C MET A 3 6.10 -39.03 19.34
N GLN A 4 5.01 -39.57 18.84
CA GLN A 4 4.49 -39.29 17.50
C GLN A 4 4.04 -37.83 17.41
N LYS A 5 4.66 -37.08 16.52
CA LYS A 5 4.19 -35.73 16.12
C LYS A 5 2.99 -35.90 15.18
N LEU A 6 1.82 -35.56 15.68
CA LEU A 6 0.60 -35.46 14.86
C LEU A 6 0.68 -34.19 14.04
N SER A 7 0.97 -34.34 12.76
CA SER A 7 0.82 -33.25 11.77
C SER A 7 -0.65 -33.16 11.37
N TYR A 8 -1.35 -32.14 11.84
CA TYR A 8 -2.67 -31.79 11.32
C TYR A 8 -2.48 -31.04 10.00
N ALA A 9 -2.51 -31.78 8.90
CA ALA A 9 -2.76 -31.21 7.59
C ALA A 9 -4.25 -30.90 7.51
N LEU A 10 -4.62 -29.64 7.66
CA LEU A 10 -5.98 -29.15 7.38
C LEU A 10 -6.15 -29.15 5.87
N LEU A 11 -6.64 -30.25 5.32
CA LEU A 11 -7.17 -30.30 3.95
C LEU A 11 -8.53 -29.62 3.97
N LEU A 12 -8.59 -28.34 3.68
CA LEU A 12 -9.83 -27.68 3.28
C LEU A 12 -10.15 -28.14 1.85
N ALA A 13 -10.82 -29.27 1.74
CA ALA A 13 -11.53 -29.63 0.53
C ALA A 13 -12.77 -28.71 0.43
N ALA A 14 -12.60 -27.54 -0.16
CA ALA A 14 -13.72 -26.70 -0.56
C ALA A 14 -14.48 -27.47 -1.65
N VAL A 15 -15.62 -28.04 -1.30
CA VAL A 15 -16.62 -28.50 -2.25
C VAL A 15 -17.12 -27.25 -2.96
N ALA A 16 -16.50 -26.93 -4.09
CA ALA A 16 -16.93 -25.87 -4.97
C ALA A 16 -18.23 -26.30 -5.65
N THR A 17 -19.36 -25.97 -5.05
CA THR A 17 -20.59 -25.86 -5.84
C THR A 17 -20.38 -24.71 -6.83
N PRO A 18 -20.59 -24.91 -8.14
CA PRO A 18 -20.45 -23.85 -9.10
C PRO A 18 -21.57 -22.83 -8.85
N TYR A 19 -21.24 -21.79 -8.11
CA TYR A 19 -22.06 -20.58 -8.08
C TYR A 19 -21.79 -19.90 -9.41
N ALA A 20 -22.74 -19.97 -10.34
CA ALA A 20 -22.71 -19.21 -11.58
C ALA A 20 -22.88 -17.72 -11.22
N GLN A 21 -21.78 -17.05 -10.92
CA GLN A 21 -21.76 -15.60 -10.91
C GLN A 21 -21.91 -15.17 -12.37
N ALA A 22 -22.93 -14.37 -12.66
CA ALA A 22 -23.11 -13.86 -14.02
C ALA A 22 -21.86 -13.03 -14.37
N GLU A 23 -21.29 -13.30 -15.54
CA GLU A 23 -20.21 -12.48 -16.08
C GLU A 23 -20.71 -11.06 -16.28
N SER A 24 -20.03 -10.08 -15.73
CA SER A 24 -20.45 -8.68 -15.80
C SER A 24 -19.31 -7.71 -15.59
N TRP A 25 -19.41 -6.57 -16.25
CA TRP A 25 -18.64 -5.39 -15.89
C TRP A 25 -19.16 -4.79 -14.60
N TYR A 26 -18.28 -4.14 -13.86
CA TYR A 26 -18.67 -3.43 -12.66
C TYR A 26 -17.80 -2.19 -12.43
N GLY A 27 -18.37 -1.23 -11.72
CA GLY A 27 -17.64 -0.12 -11.12
C GLY A 27 -17.58 -0.28 -9.63
N SER A 28 -16.49 0.15 -8.99
CA SER A 28 -16.40 0.16 -7.53
C SER A 28 -15.80 1.44 -6.99
N ALA A 29 -16.18 1.78 -5.76
CA ALA A 29 -15.59 2.82 -4.95
C ALA A 29 -15.17 2.24 -3.61
N LYS A 30 -13.98 2.64 -3.13
CA LYS A 30 -13.44 2.16 -1.86
C LYS A 30 -13.05 3.34 -0.98
N LEU A 31 -13.29 3.20 0.31
CA LEU A 31 -12.78 4.08 1.36
C LEU A 31 -11.67 3.33 2.09
N ASN A 32 -10.47 3.89 2.08
CA ASN A 32 -9.26 3.26 2.59
C ASN A 32 -8.78 3.96 3.86
N SER A 33 -8.67 3.23 4.96
CA SER A 33 -7.95 3.65 6.16
C SER A 33 -6.58 2.95 6.16
N ALA A 34 -5.52 3.72 5.96
CA ALA A 34 -4.20 3.19 5.72
C ALA A 34 -3.19 3.63 6.79
N ARG A 35 -2.25 2.73 7.07
CA ARG A 35 -1.02 3.01 7.80
C ARG A 35 0.14 2.87 6.85
N GLN A 36 0.78 3.98 6.52
CA GLN A 36 2.01 4.00 5.75
C GLN A 36 3.21 3.90 6.68
N ASN A 37 4.19 3.07 6.31
CA ASN A 37 5.42 2.85 7.05
C ASN A 37 6.60 3.11 6.11
N LEU A 38 7.56 3.88 6.61
CA LEU A 38 8.83 4.09 5.94
C LEU A 38 9.87 3.15 6.55
N SER A 39 10.41 2.24 5.76
CA SER A 39 11.47 1.31 6.19
C SER A 39 12.79 1.64 5.51
N SER A 40 13.90 1.18 6.11
CA SER A 40 15.25 1.41 5.58
C SER A 40 15.57 2.88 5.32
N SER A 41 15.18 3.76 6.26
CA SER A 41 15.43 5.20 6.13
C SER A 41 16.91 5.50 6.23
N LEU A 42 17.42 6.23 5.23
CA LEU A 42 18.85 6.58 5.11
C LEU A 42 18.98 8.07 4.80
N LEU A 43 19.99 8.72 5.44
CA LEU A 43 20.55 9.97 4.95
C LEU A 43 21.82 9.62 4.17
N THR A 44 21.83 9.90 2.87
CA THR A 44 22.92 9.51 1.97
C THR A 44 23.57 10.70 1.31
N SER A 45 24.88 10.62 1.14
CA SER A 45 25.68 11.47 0.27
C SER A 45 26.67 10.59 -0.50
N PRO A 46 27.37 11.11 -1.52
CA PRO A 46 28.43 10.35 -2.21
C PRO A 46 29.54 9.83 -1.30
N ARG A 47 29.69 10.41 -0.10
CA ARG A 47 30.77 10.12 0.85
C ARG A 47 30.33 9.26 2.02
N VAL A 48 29.08 9.39 2.44
CA VAL A 48 28.60 8.77 3.68
C VAL A 48 27.14 8.34 3.53
N THR A 49 26.85 7.17 4.06
CA THR A 49 25.48 6.69 4.23
C THR A 49 25.22 6.47 5.72
N HIS A 50 24.26 7.19 6.26
CA HIS A 50 23.82 7.03 7.63
C HIS A 50 22.43 6.43 7.67
N ARG A 51 22.27 5.39 8.48
CA ARG A 51 20.94 4.88 8.80
C ARG A 51 20.25 5.87 9.74
N VAL A 52 19.06 6.29 9.35
CA VAL A 52 18.18 7.10 10.18
C VAL A 52 17.34 6.16 11.02
N GLU A 53 17.46 6.24 12.34
CA GLU A 53 16.71 5.38 13.24
C GLU A 53 15.24 5.80 13.36
N ALA A 54 14.40 4.80 13.61
CA ALA A 54 12.97 4.87 13.85
C ALA A 54 12.17 5.46 12.67
N PRO A 55 11.80 4.63 11.72
CA PRO A 55 10.77 5.00 10.77
C PRO A 55 9.46 5.20 11.52
N ASP A 56 8.93 6.38 11.48
CA ASP A 56 7.62 6.69 11.97
C ASP A 56 6.57 6.09 11.02
N SER A 57 5.37 5.86 11.53
CA SER A 57 4.24 5.45 10.73
C SER A 57 3.25 6.60 10.63
N SER A 58 2.74 6.86 9.43
CA SER A 58 1.70 7.84 9.20
C SER A 58 0.37 7.14 8.93
N LYS A 59 -0.71 7.63 9.56
CA LYS A 59 -2.07 7.20 9.25
C LYS A 59 -2.65 8.15 8.20
N THR A 60 -3.29 7.57 7.20
CA THR A 60 -3.93 8.33 6.13
C THR A 60 -5.28 7.73 5.78
N PHE A 61 -6.17 8.57 5.27
CA PHE A 61 -7.48 8.18 4.78
C PHE A 61 -7.61 8.67 3.35
N THR A 62 -8.03 7.78 2.43
CA THR A 62 -8.15 8.11 1.01
C THR A 62 -9.24 7.29 0.35
N GLY A 63 -9.67 7.72 -0.84
CA GLY A 63 -10.58 6.99 -1.70
C GLY A 63 -9.87 6.28 -2.84
N SER A 64 -10.52 5.26 -3.40
CA SER A 64 -10.16 4.72 -4.70
C SER A 64 -11.40 4.38 -5.53
N PHE A 65 -11.23 4.42 -6.84
CA PHE A 65 -12.23 4.03 -7.82
C PHE A 65 -11.67 2.96 -8.72
N ALA A 66 -12.54 2.04 -9.13
CA ALA A 66 -12.11 0.98 -10.01
C ALA A 66 -13.19 0.60 -11.01
N VAL A 67 -12.73 0.02 -12.11
CA VAL A 67 -13.57 -0.68 -13.10
C VAL A 67 -12.99 -2.08 -13.27
N GLY A 68 -13.86 -3.07 -13.30
CA GLY A 68 -13.44 -4.45 -13.40
C GLY A 68 -14.44 -5.33 -14.13
N TYR A 69 -14.02 -6.56 -14.33
CA TYR A 69 -14.81 -7.62 -14.93
C TYR A 69 -14.83 -8.84 -14.01
N ALA A 70 -16.02 -9.34 -13.73
CA ALA A 70 -16.25 -10.57 -12.99
C ALA A 70 -16.48 -11.72 -13.97
N PHE A 71 -15.74 -12.83 -13.78
CA PHE A 71 -15.87 -14.06 -14.57
C PHE A 71 -16.78 -15.07 -13.86
N ALA A 72 -17.38 -15.96 -14.63
CA ALA A 72 -18.34 -16.96 -14.11
C ALA A 72 -17.75 -17.90 -13.03
N ASP A 73 -16.44 -18.12 -13.06
CA ASP A 73 -15.74 -19.03 -12.15
C ASP A 73 -15.26 -18.36 -10.84
N GLY A 74 -15.74 -17.15 -10.56
CA GLY A 74 -15.41 -16.41 -9.33
C GLY A 74 -14.06 -15.67 -9.37
N TRP A 75 -13.40 -15.58 -10.53
CA TRP A 75 -12.29 -14.65 -10.73
C TRP A 75 -12.82 -13.25 -11.04
N ARG A 76 -12.04 -12.25 -10.69
CA ARG A 76 -12.27 -10.84 -11.08
C ARG A 76 -10.95 -10.20 -11.45
N LEU A 77 -10.98 -9.33 -12.46
CA LEU A 77 -9.87 -8.47 -12.83
C LEU A 77 -10.32 -7.02 -12.74
N GLU A 78 -9.52 -6.16 -12.12
CA GLU A 78 -9.90 -4.79 -11.78
C GLU A 78 -8.75 -3.83 -12.00
N GLY A 79 -8.99 -2.74 -12.73
CA GLY A 79 -8.13 -1.56 -12.77
C GLY A 79 -8.56 -0.57 -11.69
N GLU A 80 -7.69 -0.28 -10.71
CA GLU A 80 -7.98 0.60 -9.57
C GLU A 80 -7.05 1.81 -9.56
N TYR A 81 -7.62 3.00 -9.45
CA TYR A 81 -6.92 4.23 -9.15
C TYR A 81 -7.16 4.63 -7.70
N THR A 82 -6.09 4.76 -6.90
CA THR A 82 -6.12 5.28 -5.54
C THR A 82 -5.71 6.75 -5.57
N MET A 83 -6.59 7.60 -5.00
CA MET A 83 -6.41 9.04 -4.92
C MET A 83 -5.18 9.43 -4.10
N PRO A 84 -4.61 10.64 -4.31
CA PRO A 84 -3.46 11.11 -3.56
C PRO A 84 -3.68 11.06 -2.04
N SER A 85 -2.66 10.61 -1.33
CA SER A 85 -2.62 10.61 0.14
C SER A 85 -1.32 11.23 0.63
N HIS A 86 -1.42 12.03 1.70
CA HIS A 86 -0.30 12.71 2.32
C HIS A 86 0.19 11.97 3.55
N SER A 87 1.49 11.81 3.69
CA SER A 87 2.12 11.23 4.87
C SER A 87 3.34 12.02 5.29
N THR A 88 3.56 12.09 6.60
CA THR A 88 4.75 12.72 7.18
C THR A 88 5.42 11.75 8.12
N PHE A 89 6.70 11.51 7.90
CA PHE A 89 7.53 10.63 8.70
C PHE A 89 8.60 11.46 9.39
N LYS A 90 8.71 11.33 10.71
CA LYS A 90 9.72 12.01 11.51
C LYS A 90 10.74 10.99 11.97
N SER A 91 12.00 11.32 11.85
CA SER A 91 13.09 10.45 12.27
C SER A 91 14.17 11.23 13.00
N HIS A 92 14.75 10.60 13.99
CA HIS A 92 15.89 11.12 14.72
C HIS A 92 17.18 10.53 14.14
N TRP A 93 18.21 11.34 14.03
CA TRP A 93 19.51 10.87 13.63
C TRP A 93 20.35 10.58 14.88
N ALA A 94 20.67 9.31 15.11
CA ALA A 94 21.65 8.94 16.12
C ALA A 94 23.08 9.35 15.65
N PRO A 95 23.96 9.89 16.49
CA PRO A 95 23.82 10.06 17.94
C PRO A 95 23.20 11.41 18.37
N PHE A 96 22.74 12.25 17.44
CA PHE A 96 22.24 13.59 17.69
C PHE A 96 20.72 13.60 17.73
N ASN A 97 20.13 13.26 18.86
CA ASN A 97 18.67 13.29 19.07
C ASN A 97 18.02 14.68 18.79
N ALA A 98 18.84 15.73 18.64
CA ALA A 98 18.37 17.08 18.34
C ALA A 98 18.03 17.32 16.85
N ASN A 99 18.52 16.48 15.94
CA ASN A 99 18.30 16.64 14.49
C ASN A 99 17.17 15.73 14.03
N VAL A 100 15.94 16.24 14.06
CA VAL A 100 14.76 15.56 13.51
C VAL A 100 14.74 15.78 12.01
N ASN A 101 14.79 14.69 11.24
CA ASN A 101 14.51 14.73 9.82
C ASN A 101 13.02 14.47 9.62
N SER A 102 12.35 15.32 8.87
CA SER A 102 10.99 15.12 8.41
C SER A 102 10.98 14.79 6.93
N LEU A 103 10.36 13.69 6.56
CA LEU A 103 10.10 13.29 5.19
C LEU A 103 8.59 13.37 4.96
N ARG A 104 8.18 14.18 3.99
CA ARG A 104 6.80 14.26 3.50
C ARG A 104 6.68 13.51 2.20
N THR A 105 5.60 12.76 2.06
CA THR A 105 5.31 12.02 0.83
C THR A 105 3.87 12.23 0.40
N ASP A 106 3.70 12.49 -0.89
CA ASP A 106 2.41 12.44 -1.56
C ASP A 106 2.42 11.24 -2.48
N SER A 107 1.49 10.31 -2.26
CA SER A 107 1.44 9.07 -3.03
C SER A 107 0.08 8.81 -3.63
N GLN A 108 0.07 8.42 -4.90
CA GLN A 108 -1.09 7.91 -5.63
C GLN A 108 -0.68 6.69 -6.45
N ARG A 109 -1.63 5.87 -6.85
CA ARG A 109 -1.29 4.63 -7.57
C ARG A 109 -2.37 4.18 -8.52
N LEU A 110 -1.93 3.53 -9.60
CA LEU A 110 -2.77 2.80 -10.53
C LEU A 110 -2.37 1.33 -10.47
N MET A 111 -3.32 0.46 -10.15
CA MET A 111 -3.10 -0.96 -9.92
C MET A 111 -3.99 -1.80 -10.83
N LEU A 112 -3.49 -2.92 -11.27
CA LEU A 112 -4.24 -4.02 -11.85
C LEU A 112 -4.33 -5.12 -10.81
N ASN A 113 -5.53 -5.41 -10.33
CA ASN A 113 -5.80 -6.35 -9.24
C ASN A 113 -6.56 -7.56 -9.77
N GLY A 114 -6.10 -8.75 -9.42
CA GLY A 114 -6.80 -10.02 -9.59
C GLY A 114 -7.39 -10.48 -8.26
N TYR A 115 -8.61 -10.96 -8.29
CA TYR A 115 -9.31 -11.50 -7.12
C TYR A 115 -9.79 -12.92 -7.41
N LYS A 116 -9.79 -13.76 -6.39
CA LYS A 116 -10.48 -15.05 -6.41
C LYS A 116 -11.49 -15.10 -5.28
N ASN A 117 -12.76 -15.19 -5.62
CA ASN A 117 -13.86 -15.31 -4.69
C ASN A 117 -14.11 -16.79 -4.36
N ILE A 118 -14.37 -17.06 -3.09
CA ILE A 118 -14.74 -18.35 -2.54
C ILE A 118 -16.06 -18.14 -1.80
N PRO A 119 -17.19 -18.67 -2.32
CA PRO A 119 -18.49 -18.50 -1.68
C PRO A 119 -18.51 -19.24 -0.34
N ILE A 120 -19.00 -18.57 0.69
CA ILE A 120 -19.31 -19.15 2.00
C ILE A 120 -20.78 -19.59 2.02
N ASN A 121 -21.64 -18.75 1.48
CA ASN A 121 -23.06 -19.03 1.28
C ASN A 121 -23.63 -18.17 0.12
N GLU A 122 -24.93 -18.13 -0.06
CA GLU A 122 -25.61 -17.46 -1.18
C GLU A 122 -25.36 -15.95 -1.26
N TRP A 123 -25.06 -15.30 -0.14
CA TRP A 123 -24.89 -13.85 -0.08
C TRP A 123 -23.50 -13.41 0.40
N LEU A 124 -22.69 -14.31 0.97
CA LEU A 124 -21.39 -14.00 1.55
C LEU A 124 -20.28 -14.79 0.87
N SER A 125 -19.22 -14.10 0.48
CA SER A 125 -18.00 -14.70 -0.06
C SER A 125 -16.76 -14.17 0.66
N PHE A 126 -15.77 -15.04 0.81
CA PHE A 126 -14.39 -14.66 1.11
C PHE A 126 -13.64 -14.45 -0.20
N TYR A 127 -12.66 -13.56 -0.22
CA TYR A 127 -11.77 -13.43 -1.37
C TYR A 127 -10.31 -13.24 -0.97
N GLY A 128 -9.42 -13.72 -1.83
CA GLY A 128 -8.01 -13.35 -1.86
C GLY A 128 -7.73 -12.45 -3.06
N MET A 129 -6.77 -11.55 -2.92
CA MET A 129 -6.35 -10.66 -4.00
C MET A 129 -4.85 -10.53 -4.10
N ALA A 130 -4.39 -10.31 -5.33
CA ALA A 130 -3.04 -9.87 -5.64
C ALA A 130 -3.10 -8.82 -6.76
N GLY A 131 -2.17 -7.87 -6.74
CA GLY A 131 -2.14 -6.82 -7.74
C GLY A 131 -0.74 -6.31 -8.00
N VAL A 132 -0.56 -5.74 -9.19
CA VAL A 132 0.65 -5.05 -9.64
C VAL A 132 0.29 -3.72 -10.27
N GLY A 133 1.20 -2.77 -10.26
CA GLY A 133 0.93 -1.48 -10.85
C GLY A 133 2.06 -0.48 -10.68
N VAL A 134 1.71 0.79 -10.76
CA VAL A 134 2.63 1.92 -10.63
C VAL A 134 2.16 2.84 -9.51
N ALA A 135 3.06 3.17 -8.60
CA ALA A 135 2.89 4.22 -7.62
C ALA A 135 3.70 5.46 -8.04
N GLN A 136 3.02 6.60 -8.13
CA GLN A 136 3.69 7.89 -8.18
C GLN A 136 3.86 8.38 -6.76
N VAL A 137 5.09 8.73 -6.39
CA VAL A 137 5.41 9.26 -5.07
C VAL A 137 6.23 10.53 -5.24
N ASP A 138 5.73 11.63 -4.68
CA ASP A 138 6.46 12.87 -4.51
C ASP A 138 7.04 12.89 -3.09
N ALA A 139 8.35 12.99 -2.96
CA ALA A 139 9.05 12.99 -1.67
C ALA A 139 9.83 14.29 -1.48
N GLU A 140 9.56 14.98 -0.41
CA GLU A 140 10.31 16.17 0.06
C GLU A 140 10.66 16.02 1.53
N GLY A 141 11.59 16.83 2.02
CA GLY A 141 11.95 16.74 3.43
C GLY A 141 12.63 17.99 3.96
N TYR A 142 12.82 18.00 5.27
CA TYR A 142 13.60 19.05 5.93
C TYR A 142 14.29 18.48 7.17
N GLN A 143 15.40 19.14 7.54
CA GLN A 143 16.19 18.80 8.70
C GLN A 143 16.07 19.92 9.74
N THR A 144 15.56 19.61 10.93
CA THR A 144 15.40 20.50 12.07
C THR A 144 14.34 21.60 11.87
N ASN A 145 14.42 22.37 10.80
CA ASN A 145 13.51 23.48 10.50
C ASN A 145 13.27 23.64 9.00
N ASP A 146 12.33 24.49 8.64
CA ASP A 146 11.89 24.71 7.25
C ASP A 146 12.93 25.39 6.35
N THR A 147 14.01 25.92 6.89
CA THR A 147 15.09 26.53 6.10
C THR A 147 16.09 25.50 5.57
N ARG A 148 16.15 24.32 6.19
CA ARG A 148 17.04 23.22 5.79
C ARG A 148 16.25 22.17 5.03
N ARG A 149 15.93 22.46 3.79
CA ARG A 149 15.07 21.60 2.95
C ARG A 149 15.88 20.66 2.07
N PHE A 150 15.29 19.51 1.83
CA PHE A 150 15.60 18.63 0.70
C PHE A 150 14.59 18.91 -0.40
N ALA A 151 15.06 19.08 -1.63
CA ALA A 151 14.20 19.37 -2.75
C ALA A 151 13.18 18.24 -2.97
N SER A 152 12.02 18.58 -3.52
CA SER A 152 11.03 17.59 -3.92
C SER A 152 11.57 16.74 -5.07
N ASN A 153 11.24 15.46 -5.06
CA ASN A 153 11.56 14.52 -6.12
C ASN A 153 10.36 13.62 -6.41
N ARG A 154 9.90 13.63 -7.65
CA ARG A 154 8.81 12.79 -8.13
C ARG A 154 9.34 11.51 -8.73
N GLN A 155 8.79 10.39 -8.30
CA GLN A 155 9.22 9.06 -8.72
C GLN A 155 8.02 8.22 -9.12
N TYR A 156 8.25 7.32 -10.09
CA TYR A 156 7.30 6.31 -10.52
C TYR A 156 7.90 4.96 -10.23
N ASN A 157 7.28 4.24 -9.29
CA ASN A 157 7.79 2.98 -8.81
C ASN A 157 6.86 1.84 -9.22
N PHE A 158 7.43 0.68 -9.50
CA PHE A 158 6.66 -0.54 -9.53
C PHE A 158 6.05 -0.79 -8.15
N ALA A 159 4.75 -1.07 -8.11
CA ALA A 159 4.02 -1.39 -6.90
C ALA A 159 3.38 -2.77 -7.00
N TYR A 160 3.33 -3.47 -5.88
CA TYR A 160 2.57 -4.72 -5.79
C TYR A 160 1.74 -4.74 -4.51
N SER A 161 0.67 -5.54 -4.54
CA SER A 161 -0.23 -5.68 -3.40
C SER A 161 -0.68 -7.13 -3.23
N VAL A 162 -0.96 -7.49 -1.98
CA VAL A 162 -1.65 -8.72 -1.61
C VAL A 162 -2.68 -8.40 -0.53
N GLY A 163 -3.79 -9.12 -0.53
CA GLY A 163 -4.85 -8.85 0.43
C GLY A 163 -5.89 -9.95 0.46
N LEU A 164 -6.82 -9.77 1.37
CA LEU A 164 -7.96 -10.67 1.58
C LEU A 164 -9.13 -9.88 2.14
N GLY A 165 -10.32 -10.41 1.99
CA GLY A 165 -11.50 -9.75 2.51
C GLY A 165 -12.77 -10.59 2.41
N LEU A 166 -13.85 -9.94 2.75
CA LEU A 166 -15.21 -10.48 2.70
C LEU A 166 -16.06 -9.56 1.84
N GLU A 167 -16.99 -10.14 1.12
CA GLU A 167 -17.99 -9.40 0.37
C GLU A 167 -19.37 -10.01 0.55
N ALA A 168 -20.36 -9.13 0.64
CA ALA A 168 -21.75 -9.49 0.78
C ALA A 168 -22.57 -8.98 -0.41
N LYS A 169 -23.26 -9.87 -1.09
CA LYS A 169 -24.21 -9.52 -2.15
C LYS A 169 -25.49 -8.97 -1.49
N VAL A 170 -25.74 -7.67 -1.69
CA VAL A 170 -26.90 -6.97 -1.12
C VAL A 170 -28.08 -7.02 -2.07
N SER A 171 -27.81 -6.96 -3.39
CA SER A 171 -28.81 -7.15 -4.45
C SER A 171 -28.15 -7.81 -5.65
N GLU A 172 -28.89 -7.97 -6.75
CA GLU A 172 -28.34 -8.51 -8.00
C GLU A 172 -27.21 -7.65 -8.57
N THR A 173 -27.29 -6.34 -8.35
CA THR A 173 -26.31 -5.37 -8.87
C THR A 173 -25.36 -4.83 -7.82
N LEU A 174 -25.73 -4.81 -6.52
CA LEU A 174 -24.96 -4.20 -5.47
C LEU A 174 -24.28 -5.24 -4.58
N THR A 175 -22.97 -5.12 -4.45
CA THR A 175 -22.13 -5.87 -3.50
C THR A 175 -21.39 -4.89 -2.59
N LEU A 176 -21.40 -5.16 -1.30
CA LEU A 176 -20.58 -4.45 -0.31
C LEU A 176 -19.43 -5.35 0.13
N GLY A 177 -18.25 -4.77 0.27
CA GLY A 177 -17.05 -5.50 0.65
C GLY A 177 -16.24 -4.79 1.71
N THR A 178 -15.43 -5.56 2.41
CA THR A 178 -14.38 -5.06 3.29
C THR A 178 -13.16 -5.94 3.18
N GLY A 179 -11.98 -5.37 3.37
CA GLY A 179 -10.76 -6.17 3.29
C GLY A 179 -9.57 -5.48 3.93
N TRP A 180 -8.52 -6.27 4.08
CA TRP A 180 -7.18 -5.82 4.42
C TRP A 180 -6.25 -6.04 3.23
N ARG A 181 -5.36 -5.06 3.00
CA ARG A 181 -4.41 -5.11 1.90
C ARG A 181 -3.05 -4.56 2.35
N TYR A 182 -2.00 -5.26 1.96
CA TYR A 182 -0.63 -4.77 2.00
C TYR A 182 -0.21 -4.29 0.62
N VAL A 183 0.47 -3.14 0.56
CA VAL A 183 1.02 -2.56 -0.67
C VAL A 183 2.48 -2.17 -0.43
N ASP A 184 3.37 -2.60 -1.32
CA ASP A 184 4.75 -2.10 -1.40
C ASP A 184 4.83 -1.12 -2.58
N MET A 185 5.22 0.12 -2.31
CA MET A 185 5.35 1.19 -3.30
C MET A 185 6.81 1.48 -3.68
N GLY A 186 7.72 0.59 -3.27
CA GLY A 186 9.13 0.65 -3.65
C GLY A 186 9.96 1.67 -2.90
N GLY A 187 11.13 1.95 -3.46
CA GLY A 187 12.09 2.92 -2.94
C GLY A 187 11.67 4.35 -3.23
N ILE A 188 11.83 5.23 -2.25
CA ILE A 188 11.60 6.66 -2.40
C ILE A 188 12.83 7.44 -1.98
N GLU A 189 13.05 8.59 -2.62
CA GLU A 189 14.14 9.50 -2.28
C GLU A 189 13.73 10.95 -2.52
N THR A 190 14.23 11.85 -1.70
CA THR A 190 14.11 13.30 -1.93
C THR A 190 15.08 13.75 -2.99
N GLY A 191 14.92 14.97 -3.51
CA GLY A 191 16.01 15.67 -4.17
C GLY A 191 17.13 16.03 -3.18
N TYR A 192 18.19 16.63 -3.68
CA TYR A 192 19.31 17.05 -2.86
C TYR A 192 18.94 18.19 -1.88
N ASN A 193 19.70 18.29 -0.79
CA ASN A 193 19.58 19.39 0.17
C ASN A 193 19.83 20.75 -0.51
N THR A 194 18.98 21.72 -0.21
CA THR A 194 19.09 23.10 -0.72
C THR A 194 20.01 23.98 0.13
N PHE A 195 20.35 23.53 1.33
CA PHE A 195 21.27 24.18 2.27
C PHE A 195 22.70 23.62 2.13
N ALA A 196 23.69 24.36 2.55
CA ALA A 196 25.04 23.84 2.66
C ALA A 196 25.17 22.96 3.90
N ASN A 197 25.71 21.76 3.75
CA ASN A 197 26.05 20.89 4.88
C ASN A 197 27.36 21.31 5.55
N ARG A 198 27.87 20.52 6.52
CA ARG A 198 29.10 20.84 7.29
C ARG A 198 30.34 21.05 6.43
N ILE A 199 30.38 20.50 5.21
CA ILE A 199 31.51 20.63 4.28
C ILE A 199 31.18 21.55 3.10
N ASN A 200 30.17 22.40 3.28
CA ASN A 200 29.68 23.34 2.26
C ASN A 200 29.20 22.66 0.95
N ALA A 201 28.67 21.44 1.02
CA ALA A 201 28.13 20.71 -0.11
C ALA A 201 26.58 20.60 -0.04
N ARG A 202 25.97 20.34 -1.22
CA ARG A 202 24.54 20.13 -1.40
C ARG A 202 24.30 18.81 -2.11
N ASP A 203 24.64 17.72 -1.44
CA ASP A 203 24.71 16.38 -2.02
C ASP A 203 24.10 15.30 -1.12
N GLU A 204 23.29 15.71 -0.16
CA GLU A 204 22.59 14.81 0.76
C GLU A 204 21.15 14.60 0.30
N GLN A 205 20.64 13.37 0.46
CA GLN A 205 19.26 12.97 0.17
C GLN A 205 18.72 12.11 1.31
N LEU A 206 17.41 12.18 1.54
CA LEU A 206 16.70 11.22 2.37
C LEU A 206 16.14 10.12 1.48
N LYS A 207 16.36 8.87 1.86
CA LYS A 207 15.88 7.68 1.13
C LYS A 207 15.13 6.75 2.06
N GLY A 208 14.25 5.94 1.50
CA GLY A 208 13.53 4.90 2.24
C GLY A 208 12.75 3.99 1.32
N LYS A 209 12.00 3.05 1.92
CA LYS A 209 11.03 2.21 1.21
C LYS A 209 9.64 2.47 1.78
N LEU A 210 8.71 2.82 0.92
CA LEU A 210 7.33 3.15 1.31
C LEU A 210 6.45 1.91 1.19
N LYS A 211 5.84 1.54 2.31
CA LYS A 211 4.93 0.40 2.44
C LYS A 211 3.64 0.85 3.09
N GLU A 212 2.55 0.20 2.74
CA GLU A 212 1.23 0.53 3.25
C GLU A 212 0.47 -0.72 3.67
N GLN A 213 -0.21 -0.64 4.81
CA GLN A 213 -1.25 -1.58 5.20
C GLN A 213 -2.55 -0.81 5.27
N ASN A 214 -3.57 -1.25 4.56
CA ASN A 214 -4.87 -0.60 4.63
C ASN A 214 -6.00 -1.59 4.90
N VAL A 215 -7.01 -1.09 5.59
CA VAL A 215 -8.34 -1.68 5.68
C VAL A 215 -9.27 -0.82 4.85
N PHE A 216 -10.14 -1.42 4.07
CA PHE A 216 -11.05 -0.68 3.22
C PHE A 216 -12.48 -1.20 3.28
N LEU A 217 -13.40 -0.31 2.97
CA LEU A 217 -14.79 -0.61 2.66
C LEU A 217 -15.01 -0.36 1.17
N GLU A 218 -15.71 -1.27 0.51
CA GLU A 218 -16.00 -1.23 -0.91
C GLU A 218 -17.50 -1.25 -1.16
N ALA A 219 -17.95 -0.42 -2.10
CA ALA A 219 -19.25 -0.59 -2.75
C ALA A 219 -19.01 -0.84 -4.24
N ARG A 220 -19.59 -1.92 -4.75
CA ARG A 220 -19.44 -2.38 -6.15
C ARG A 220 -20.80 -2.51 -6.79
N VAL A 221 -20.94 -1.96 -8.00
CA VAL A 221 -22.18 -2.00 -8.79
C VAL A 221 -21.90 -2.67 -10.14
N ALA A 222 -22.59 -3.75 -10.41
CA ALA A 222 -22.57 -4.48 -11.69
C ALA A 222 -23.48 -3.82 -12.72
N PHE A 223 -23.11 -3.86 -14.01
CA PHE A 223 -23.89 -3.32 -15.15
C PHE A 223 -23.62 -4.10 -16.43
#